data_f7768199d84a4ea5036326d84380ab83
#
_entry.id   f7768199d84a4ea5036326d84380ab83
#
_cell.length_a   1.000
_cell.length_b   1.000
_cell.length_c   1.000
_cell.angle_alpha   90.00
_cell.angle_beta   90.00
_cell.angle_gamma   90.00
#
_symmetry.space_group_name_H-M   'P 1'
#
loop_
_entity.id
_entity.type
_entity.pdbx_description
1 polymer ?
#
loop_
_entity_poly.entity_id
_entity_poly.type
_entity_poly.pdbx_seq_one_letter_code
_entity_poly.pdbx_strand_id
1 'polypeptide(L)'
;SMFIISGNNTGTGILQNIIDSDGTGIIFETEADTITTAIGGDYGHWSDTLRNAFDHAGLSFNRRTDNEYRECDSTFLSMVLSGTPGQVAPLIPSGENGLFSREVFYYKSQIREWIDQFSVDEVDAEKEFHRMGYEWKATIDQLKCRGTITLRLDERQQAAFNDSFVRLFLRARQSN
;
A
#
# COMPACT_ATOMS: atom_id res chain seq x y z
N SER A 1 -7.52 -8.69 -14.59
CA SER A 1 -6.47 -7.66 -14.60
C SER A 1 -6.49 -6.95 -13.27
N MET A 2 -5.34 -6.57 -12.75
CA MET A 2 -5.25 -5.77 -11.54
C MET A 2 -5.77 -4.35 -11.83
N PHE A 3 -6.70 -3.87 -11.03
CA PHE A 3 -7.27 -2.56 -11.21
C PHE A 3 -6.42 -1.52 -10.46
N ILE A 4 -5.94 -0.51 -11.18
CA ILE A 4 -5.17 0.59 -10.60
C ILE A 4 -6.12 1.73 -10.27
N ILE A 5 -6.16 2.10 -9.00
CA ILE A 5 -6.99 3.17 -8.46
C ILE A 5 -6.10 4.41 -8.31
N SER A 6 -6.50 5.53 -8.91
CA SER A 6 -5.77 6.79 -8.74
C SER A 6 -5.93 7.32 -7.31
N GLY A 7 -4.83 7.77 -6.72
CA GLY A 7 -4.83 8.43 -5.41
C GLY A 7 -5.49 9.81 -5.41
N ASN A 8 -5.57 10.47 -6.57
CA ASN A 8 -6.29 11.72 -6.72
C ASN A 8 -7.81 11.47 -6.86
N ASN A 9 -8.42 11.04 -5.75
CA ASN A 9 -9.82 10.64 -5.72
C ASN A 9 -10.46 11.05 -4.38
N THR A 10 -11.78 11.18 -4.35
CA THR A 10 -12.49 11.34 -3.07
C THR A 10 -12.57 9.99 -2.35
N GLY A 11 -12.79 9.99 -1.04
CA GLY A 11 -12.99 8.75 -0.27
C GLY A 11 -14.15 7.91 -0.82
N THR A 12 -15.25 8.56 -1.21
CA THR A 12 -16.37 7.88 -1.87
C THR A 12 -15.96 7.31 -3.24
N GLY A 13 -15.14 8.03 -4.01
CA GLY A 13 -14.65 7.56 -5.31
C GLY A 13 -13.74 6.33 -5.17
N ILE A 14 -12.85 6.30 -4.18
CA ILE A 14 -12.04 5.13 -3.86
C ILE A 14 -12.91 3.92 -3.50
N LEU A 15 -13.86 4.13 -2.60
CA LEU A 15 -14.78 3.09 -2.18
C LEU A 15 -15.56 2.52 -3.36
N GLN A 16 -16.05 3.38 -4.23
CA GLN A 16 -16.76 2.98 -5.44
C GLN A 16 -15.85 2.19 -6.38
N ASN A 17 -14.61 2.66 -6.62
CA ASN A 17 -13.63 1.95 -7.45
C ASN A 17 -13.30 0.55 -6.91
N ILE A 18 -13.16 0.41 -5.59
CA ILE A 18 -12.92 -0.88 -4.96
C ILE A 18 -14.12 -1.82 -5.19
N ILE A 19 -15.33 -1.35 -4.96
CA ILE A 19 -16.55 -2.14 -5.14
C ILE A 19 -16.75 -2.53 -6.60
N ASP A 20 -16.55 -1.59 -7.54
CA ASP A 20 -16.68 -1.84 -8.99
C ASP A 20 -15.61 -2.84 -9.52
N SER A 21 -14.55 -3.04 -8.76
CA SER A 21 -13.46 -3.98 -9.05
C SER A 21 -13.55 -5.28 -8.25
N ASP A 22 -14.74 -5.63 -7.79
CA ASP A 22 -14.98 -6.84 -7.00
C ASP A 22 -14.10 -6.91 -5.74
N GLY A 23 -13.99 -5.80 -5.03
CA GLY A 23 -13.22 -5.66 -3.80
C GLY A 23 -11.68 -5.63 -3.99
N THR A 24 -11.16 -5.62 -5.22
CA THR A 24 -9.72 -5.72 -5.47
C THR A 24 -9.15 -4.46 -6.10
N GLY A 25 -7.90 -4.11 -5.74
CA GLY A 25 -7.24 -2.96 -6.36
C GLY A 25 -5.84 -2.70 -5.84
N ILE A 26 -5.16 -1.79 -6.53
CA ILE A 26 -3.88 -1.22 -6.08
C ILE A 26 -3.92 0.29 -6.24
N ILE A 27 -3.51 1.00 -5.21
CA ILE A 27 -3.18 2.42 -5.27
C ILE A 27 -1.67 2.52 -5.44
N PHE A 28 -1.23 3.17 -6.50
CA PHE A 28 0.18 3.39 -6.78
C PHE A 28 0.41 4.86 -7.10
N GLU A 29 1.09 5.57 -6.18
CA GLU A 29 1.39 7.00 -6.34
C GLU A 29 2.87 7.27 -6.10
N THR A 30 3.47 7.99 -7.02
CA THR A 30 4.88 8.40 -6.93
C THR A 30 5.08 9.64 -6.06
N GLU A 31 4.01 10.40 -5.81
CA GLU A 31 3.99 11.60 -4.98
C GLU A 31 2.91 11.42 -3.89
N ALA A 32 3.37 11.16 -2.66
CA ALA A 32 2.47 10.84 -1.54
C ALA A 32 1.53 11.98 -1.16
N ASP A 33 1.86 13.23 -1.49
CA ASP A 33 1.01 14.40 -1.25
C ASP A 33 -0.30 14.38 -2.05
N THR A 34 -0.36 13.65 -3.17
CA THR A 34 -1.59 13.41 -3.90
C THR A 34 -2.65 12.78 -2.98
N ILE A 35 -2.29 11.73 -2.26
CA ILE A 35 -3.18 11.07 -1.31
C ILE A 35 -3.36 11.91 -0.04
N THR A 36 -2.30 12.54 0.46
CA THR A 36 -2.36 13.40 1.64
C THR A 36 -3.39 14.51 1.45
N THR A 37 -3.39 15.13 0.29
CA THR A 37 -4.36 16.19 -0.07
C THR A 37 -5.79 15.62 -0.13
N ALA A 38 -5.97 14.47 -0.74
CA ALA A 38 -7.27 13.81 -0.84
C ALA A 38 -7.82 13.39 0.54
N ILE A 39 -6.97 12.84 1.42
CA ILE A 39 -7.34 12.47 2.80
C ILE A 39 -7.70 13.72 3.62
N GLY A 40 -6.92 14.80 3.49
CA GLY A 40 -7.16 16.06 4.21
C GLY A 40 -8.46 16.76 3.82
N GLY A 41 -8.91 16.58 2.59
CA GLY A 41 -10.16 17.16 2.07
C GLY A 41 -11.43 16.38 2.41
N ASP A 42 -11.34 15.11 2.73
CA ASP A 42 -12.50 14.19 2.84
C ASP A 42 -12.71 13.65 4.27
N TYR A 43 -12.53 14.48 5.28
CA TYR A 43 -12.96 14.30 6.68
C TYR A 43 -12.97 12.84 7.23
N GLY A 44 -11.91 12.08 6.99
CA GLY A 44 -11.69 10.80 7.67
C GLY A 44 -12.23 9.55 6.97
N HIS A 45 -13.05 9.65 5.95
CA HIS A 45 -13.56 8.48 5.20
C HIS A 45 -12.46 7.64 4.54
N TRP A 46 -11.40 8.29 4.07
CA TRP A 46 -10.25 7.61 3.50
C TRP A 46 -9.55 6.66 4.47
N SER A 47 -9.20 7.18 5.65
CA SER A 47 -8.49 6.41 6.67
C SER A 47 -9.28 5.20 7.12
N ASP A 48 -10.60 5.34 7.25
CA ASP A 48 -11.49 4.25 7.64
C ASP A 48 -11.58 3.18 6.54
N THR A 49 -11.77 3.61 5.31
CA THR A 49 -11.78 2.72 4.15
C THR A 49 -10.48 1.92 4.01
N LEU A 50 -9.32 2.58 4.18
CA LEU A 50 -8.02 1.91 4.09
C LEU A 50 -7.81 0.88 5.22
N ARG A 51 -8.25 1.20 6.45
CA ARG A 51 -8.16 0.26 7.57
C ARG A 51 -9.04 -0.97 7.36
N ASN A 52 -10.29 -0.75 6.93
CA ASN A 52 -11.21 -1.85 6.63
C ASN A 52 -10.68 -2.72 5.47
N ALA A 53 -10.11 -2.09 4.45
CA ALA A 53 -9.52 -2.82 3.33
C ALA A 53 -8.29 -3.64 3.73
N PHE A 54 -7.46 -3.14 4.66
CA PHE A 54 -6.34 -3.88 5.23
C PHE A 54 -6.81 -5.13 6.00
N ASP A 55 -7.89 -4.98 6.75
CA ASP A 55 -8.47 -6.08 7.54
C ASP A 55 -9.33 -7.04 6.68
N HIS A 56 -9.34 -6.87 5.36
CA HIS A 56 -10.17 -7.61 4.41
C HIS A 56 -11.67 -7.57 4.74
N ALA A 57 -12.10 -6.52 5.44
CA ALA A 57 -13.50 -6.33 5.77
C ALA A 57 -14.33 -5.97 4.55
N GLY A 58 -15.61 -6.25 4.62
CA GLY A 58 -16.57 -5.77 3.62
C GLY A 58 -16.68 -4.26 3.63
N LEU A 59 -16.96 -3.69 2.48
CA LEU A 59 -17.21 -2.27 2.30
C LEU A 59 -18.59 -2.07 1.69
N SER A 60 -19.28 -1.04 2.14
CA SER A 60 -20.57 -0.65 1.56
C SER A 60 -20.68 0.86 1.49
N PHE A 61 -21.42 1.34 0.51
CA PHE A 61 -21.80 2.73 0.47
C PHE A 61 -23.27 2.90 0.09
N ASN A 62 -23.86 3.95 0.59
CA ASN A 62 -25.24 4.30 0.30
C ASN A 62 -25.31 5.78 -0.10
N ARG A 63 -25.72 6.06 -1.35
CA ARG A 63 -25.94 7.38 -1.85
C ARG A 63 -27.44 7.70 -1.87
N ARG A 64 -27.88 8.53 -0.93
CA ARG A 64 -29.31 8.89 -0.81
C ARG A 64 -29.87 9.61 -2.04
N THR A 65 -29.04 10.40 -2.73
CA THR A 65 -29.47 11.20 -3.87
C THR A 65 -29.99 10.34 -5.01
N ASP A 66 -29.34 9.19 -5.24
CA ASP A 66 -29.67 8.31 -6.37
C ASP A 66 -30.29 6.99 -5.89
N ASN A 67 -30.57 6.87 -4.58
CA ASN A 67 -31.02 5.64 -3.93
C ASN A 67 -30.14 4.41 -4.31
N GLU A 68 -28.83 4.67 -4.43
CA GLU A 68 -27.84 3.68 -4.85
C GLU A 68 -27.20 3.04 -3.61
N TYR A 69 -27.36 1.74 -3.48
CA TYR A 69 -26.65 0.93 -2.49
C TYR A 69 -25.73 -0.04 -3.21
N ARG A 70 -24.47 -0.09 -2.79
CA ARG A 70 -23.48 -1.03 -3.29
C ARG A 70 -22.63 -1.55 -2.14
N GLU A 71 -22.19 -2.80 -2.27
CA GLU A 71 -21.34 -3.45 -1.30
C GLU A 71 -20.41 -4.47 -1.95
N CYS A 72 -19.35 -4.80 -1.25
CA CYS A 72 -18.52 -5.98 -1.49
C CYS A 72 -18.23 -6.67 -0.15
N ASP A 73 -18.26 -7.99 -0.12
CA ASP A 73 -18.15 -8.77 1.11
C ASP A 73 -16.75 -8.75 1.71
N SER A 74 -15.73 -8.59 0.89
CA SER A 74 -14.33 -8.55 1.31
C SER A 74 -13.50 -7.69 0.38
N THR A 75 -12.42 -7.12 0.92
CA THR A 75 -11.53 -6.25 0.17
C THR A 75 -10.09 -6.73 0.19
N PHE A 76 -9.40 -6.52 -0.94
CA PHE A 76 -7.99 -6.85 -1.16
C PHE A 76 -7.32 -5.66 -1.84
N LEU A 77 -6.99 -4.65 -1.05
CA LEU A 77 -6.37 -3.42 -1.52
C LEU A 77 -4.89 -3.43 -1.15
N SER A 78 -4.03 -3.17 -2.12
CA SER A 78 -2.62 -2.88 -1.90
C SER A 78 -2.36 -1.40 -2.16
N MET A 79 -1.43 -0.81 -1.39
CA MET A 79 -1.03 0.58 -1.59
C MET A 79 0.49 0.69 -1.61
N VAL A 80 1.02 1.39 -2.60
CA VAL A 80 2.44 1.73 -2.72
C VAL A 80 2.55 3.23 -2.97
N LEU A 81 3.19 3.90 -2.05
CA LEU A 81 3.41 5.34 -2.11
C LEU A 81 4.90 5.65 -2.02
N SER A 82 5.35 6.62 -2.78
CA SER A 82 6.67 7.21 -2.59
C SER A 82 6.57 8.72 -2.40
N GLY A 83 7.57 9.29 -1.75
CA GLY A 83 7.60 10.73 -1.52
C GLY A 83 8.68 11.13 -0.51
N THR A 84 8.80 12.41 -0.28
CA THR A 84 9.66 12.95 0.77
C THR A 84 9.04 12.74 2.16
N PRO A 85 9.84 12.76 3.23
CA PRO A 85 9.29 12.69 4.59
C PRO A 85 8.20 13.74 4.88
N GLY A 86 8.33 14.94 4.30
CA GLY A 86 7.34 16.01 4.44
C GLY A 86 6.01 15.72 3.73
N GLN A 87 6.01 14.91 2.68
CA GLN A 87 4.81 14.46 1.98
C GLN A 87 4.13 13.28 2.69
N VAL A 88 4.93 12.41 3.31
CA VAL A 88 4.42 11.19 3.97
C VAL A 88 3.92 11.48 5.39
N ALA A 89 4.59 12.35 6.14
CA ALA A 89 4.25 12.64 7.54
C ALA A 89 2.77 13.05 7.75
N PRO A 90 2.15 13.89 6.90
CA PRO A 90 0.75 14.27 7.07
C PRO A 90 -0.27 13.15 6.85
N LEU A 91 0.11 12.04 6.18
CA LEU A 91 -0.75 10.85 6.03
C LEU A 91 -1.07 10.22 7.39
N ILE A 92 -0.14 10.37 8.35
CA ILE A 92 -0.21 9.72 9.64
C ILE A 92 -0.02 10.79 10.72
N PRO A 93 -1.08 11.52 11.07
CA PRO A 93 -1.00 12.67 11.98
C PRO A 93 -0.59 12.27 13.40
N SER A 94 -0.75 11.01 13.78
CA SER A 94 -0.30 10.49 15.07
C SER A 94 -0.01 9.00 15.02
N GLY A 95 0.88 8.50 15.89
CA GLY A 95 1.15 7.07 16.06
C GLY A 95 -0.05 6.27 16.58
N GLU A 96 -1.04 6.94 17.16
CA GLU A 96 -2.29 6.33 17.62
C GLU A 96 -3.29 6.11 16.46
N ASN A 97 -3.04 6.72 15.31
CA ASN A 97 -3.83 6.44 14.13
C ASN A 97 -3.60 5.00 13.67
N GLY A 98 -4.66 4.20 13.66
CA GLY A 98 -4.61 2.79 13.26
C GLY A 98 -4.04 2.55 11.85
N LEU A 99 -3.91 3.56 11.01
CA LEU A 99 -3.27 3.46 9.69
C LEU A 99 -1.76 3.22 9.84
N PHE A 100 -1.10 3.86 10.83
CA PHE A 100 0.33 3.69 11.08
C PHE A 100 0.76 2.22 11.26
N SER A 101 -0.03 1.47 12.02
CA SER A 101 0.27 0.07 12.32
C SER A 101 0.05 -0.88 11.13
N ARG A 102 -0.54 -0.39 10.05
CA ARG A 102 -0.88 -1.15 8.84
C ARG A 102 0.05 -0.87 7.67
N GLU A 103 0.97 0.09 7.84
CA GLU A 103 1.90 0.51 6.78
C GLU A 103 3.33 0.02 7.09
N VAL A 104 4.06 -0.31 6.04
CA VAL A 104 5.50 -0.58 6.12
C VAL A 104 6.26 0.61 5.55
N PHE A 105 7.04 1.28 6.40
CA PHE A 105 7.83 2.43 6.00
C PHE A 105 9.24 2.02 5.61
N TYR A 106 9.65 2.41 4.42
CA TYR A 106 11.03 2.29 3.98
C TYR A 106 11.65 3.66 3.80
N TYR A 107 12.64 3.96 4.62
CA TYR A 107 13.35 5.23 4.57
C TYR A 107 14.78 5.03 4.03
N LYS A 108 15.11 5.75 2.96
CA LYS A 108 16.44 5.77 2.39
C LYS A 108 17.14 7.09 2.73
N SER A 109 18.09 7.03 3.67
CA SER A 109 18.87 8.19 4.13
C SER A 109 20.15 8.43 3.31
N GLN A 110 20.59 7.43 2.53
CA GLN A 110 21.83 7.55 1.77
C GLN A 110 21.64 8.41 0.53
N ILE A 111 22.38 9.51 0.46
CA ILE A 111 22.54 10.29 -0.75
C ILE A 111 23.54 9.53 -1.63
N ARG A 112 23.17 9.26 -2.87
CA ARG A 112 24.09 8.66 -3.84
C ARG A 112 25.19 9.66 -4.17
N GLU A 113 26.38 9.15 -4.49
CA GLU A 113 27.41 9.96 -5.11
C GLU A 113 26.89 10.51 -6.45
N TRP A 114 27.44 11.64 -6.84
CA TRP A 114 27.13 12.22 -8.15
C TRP A 114 27.49 11.23 -9.26
N ILE A 115 26.53 10.95 -10.12
CA ILE A 115 26.73 10.13 -11.32
C ILE A 115 26.86 11.10 -12.50
N ASP A 116 27.99 11.04 -13.22
CA ASP A 116 28.15 11.79 -14.43
C ASP A 116 27.11 11.34 -15.48
N GLN A 117 26.20 12.24 -15.79
CA GLN A 117 25.09 11.97 -16.70
C GLN A 117 25.55 11.80 -18.16
N PHE A 118 26.76 12.23 -18.46
CA PHE A 118 27.32 12.14 -19.82
C PHE A 118 28.15 10.87 -20.03
N SER A 119 28.50 10.15 -18.95
CA SER A 119 29.29 8.92 -18.99
C SER A 119 28.46 7.64 -18.78
N VAL A 120 27.17 7.78 -18.55
CA VAL A 120 26.29 6.62 -18.37
C VAL A 120 25.95 6.03 -19.73
N ASP A 121 26.27 4.75 -19.93
CA ASP A 121 25.76 4.00 -21.07
C ASP A 121 24.23 4.10 -21.10
N GLU A 122 23.70 4.38 -22.26
CA GLU A 122 22.25 4.54 -22.47
C GLU A 122 21.55 3.20 -22.17
N VAL A 123 21.07 3.05 -20.93
CA VAL A 123 20.27 1.88 -20.55
C VAL A 123 18.87 2.10 -21.11
N ASP A 124 18.45 1.23 -22.01
CA ASP A 124 17.08 1.18 -22.49
C ASP A 124 16.14 0.76 -21.34
N ALA A 125 15.71 1.74 -20.56
CA ALA A 125 14.87 1.54 -19.39
C ALA A 125 13.52 0.90 -19.76
N GLU A 126 12.98 1.23 -20.94
CA GLU A 126 11.71 0.68 -21.42
C GLU A 126 11.83 -0.83 -21.65
N LYS A 127 12.90 -1.26 -22.31
CA LYS A 127 13.18 -2.69 -22.53
C LYS A 127 13.34 -3.44 -21.22
N GLU A 128 14.03 -2.84 -20.23
CA GLU A 128 14.22 -3.46 -18.93
C GLU A 128 12.90 -3.57 -18.16
N PHE A 129 12.05 -2.53 -18.16
CA PHE A 129 10.74 -2.59 -17.56
C PHE A 129 9.83 -3.63 -18.23
N HIS A 130 9.87 -3.76 -19.55
CA HIS A 130 9.16 -4.83 -20.24
C HIS A 130 9.63 -6.22 -19.81
N ARG A 131 10.94 -6.44 -19.71
CA ARG A 131 11.52 -7.71 -19.22
C ARG A 131 10.99 -8.04 -17.81
N MET A 132 11.11 -7.08 -16.89
CA MET A 132 10.61 -7.24 -15.52
C MET A 132 9.10 -7.52 -15.48
N GLY A 133 8.32 -6.87 -16.33
CA GLY A 133 6.88 -7.08 -16.46
C GLY A 133 6.53 -8.50 -16.90
N TYR A 134 7.27 -9.07 -17.85
CA TYR A 134 7.09 -10.45 -18.27
C TYR A 134 7.43 -11.45 -17.15
N GLU A 135 8.53 -11.25 -16.45
CA GLU A 135 8.92 -12.09 -15.32
C GLU A 135 7.89 -12.04 -14.19
N TRP A 136 7.40 -10.84 -13.89
CA TRP A 136 6.35 -10.65 -12.90
C TRP A 136 5.06 -11.34 -13.30
N LYS A 137 4.65 -11.18 -14.55
CA LYS A 137 3.46 -11.88 -15.08
C LYS A 137 3.59 -13.40 -14.95
N ALA A 138 4.74 -13.96 -15.34
CA ALA A 138 4.97 -15.41 -15.22
C ALA A 138 4.88 -15.87 -13.75
N THR A 139 5.42 -15.09 -12.81
CA THR A 139 5.31 -15.36 -11.37
C THR A 139 3.86 -15.37 -10.91
N ILE A 140 3.08 -14.36 -11.29
CA ILE A 140 1.65 -14.27 -10.94
C ILE A 140 0.87 -15.45 -11.52
N ASP A 141 1.13 -15.81 -12.76
CA ASP A 141 0.44 -16.96 -13.41
C ASP A 141 0.76 -18.28 -12.67
N GLN A 142 2.01 -18.48 -12.22
CA GLN A 142 2.38 -19.64 -11.39
C GLN A 142 1.69 -19.62 -10.02
N LEU A 143 1.61 -18.45 -9.37
CA LEU A 143 0.93 -18.32 -8.07
C LEU A 143 -0.55 -18.64 -8.18
N LYS A 144 -1.22 -18.16 -9.23
CA LYS A 144 -2.63 -18.46 -9.49
C LYS A 144 -2.90 -19.95 -9.65
N CYS A 145 -1.98 -20.69 -10.29
CA CYS A 145 -2.10 -22.14 -10.45
C CYS A 145 -1.93 -22.91 -9.12
N ARG A 146 -1.26 -22.31 -8.12
CA ARG A 146 -1.00 -22.97 -6.82
C ARG A 146 -2.15 -22.86 -5.82
N GLY A 147 -3.11 -21.99 -6.06
CA GLY A 147 -4.17 -21.69 -5.10
C GLY A 147 -3.66 -21.00 -3.85
N THR A 148 -4.23 -21.34 -2.69
CA THR A 148 -3.83 -20.72 -1.41
C THR A 148 -2.45 -21.19 -0.98
N ILE A 149 -1.54 -20.24 -0.75
CA ILE A 149 -0.19 -20.49 -0.24
C ILE A 149 -0.15 -20.10 1.23
N THR A 150 0.15 -21.06 2.10
CA THR A 150 0.33 -20.81 3.52
C THR A 150 1.81 -20.71 3.86
N LEU A 151 2.23 -19.54 4.34
CA LEU A 151 3.57 -19.34 4.88
C LEU A 151 3.61 -19.85 6.34
N ARG A 152 4.58 -20.70 6.65
CA ARG A 152 4.83 -21.17 8.03
C ARG A 152 6.30 -20.98 8.35
N LEU A 153 6.57 -20.42 9.52
CA LEU A 153 7.92 -20.35 10.06
C LEU A 153 8.24 -21.67 10.77
N ASP A 154 9.44 -22.22 10.54
CA ASP A 154 9.97 -23.30 11.34
C ASP A 154 10.37 -22.82 12.76
N GLU A 155 10.70 -23.72 13.67
CA GLU A 155 11.03 -23.38 15.07
C GLU A 155 12.21 -22.40 15.19
N ARG A 156 13.24 -22.57 14.36
CA ARG A 156 14.40 -21.67 14.32
C ARG A 156 14.01 -20.27 13.83
N GLN A 157 13.19 -20.19 12.80
CA GLN A 157 12.69 -18.93 12.27
C GLN A 157 11.76 -18.23 13.28
N GLN A 158 10.90 -18.99 13.98
CA GLN A 158 10.05 -18.47 15.05
C GLN A 158 10.88 -17.89 16.19
N ALA A 159 11.93 -18.60 16.64
CA ALA A 159 12.84 -18.12 17.67
C ALA A 159 13.54 -16.82 17.24
N ALA A 160 14.10 -16.77 16.03
CA ALA A 160 14.76 -15.58 15.49
C ALA A 160 13.81 -14.39 15.35
N PHE A 161 12.56 -14.64 14.93
CA PHE A 161 11.52 -13.64 14.86
C PHE A 161 11.21 -13.06 16.25
N ASN A 162 10.94 -13.93 17.24
CA ASN A 162 10.64 -13.52 18.60
C ASN A 162 11.79 -12.72 19.24
N ASP A 163 13.02 -13.17 19.10
CA ASP A 163 14.20 -12.45 19.62
C ASP A 163 14.35 -11.04 19.01
N SER A 164 14.05 -10.91 17.75
CA SER A 164 14.10 -9.62 17.05
C SER A 164 13.00 -8.68 17.53
N PHE A 165 11.77 -9.17 17.64
CA PHE A 165 10.62 -8.38 18.05
C PHE A 165 10.65 -8.00 19.54
N VAL A 166 11.15 -8.89 20.43
CA VAL A 166 11.34 -8.55 21.84
C VAL A 166 12.30 -7.37 21.99
N ARG A 167 13.39 -7.34 21.23
CA ARG A 167 14.33 -6.22 21.25
C ARG A 167 13.70 -4.90 20.78
N LEU A 168 12.91 -4.95 19.71
CA LEU A 168 12.18 -3.78 19.22
C LEU A 168 11.14 -3.30 20.23
N PHE A 169 10.38 -4.20 20.83
CA PHE A 169 9.39 -3.89 21.84
C PHE A 169 10.00 -3.22 23.08
N LEU A 170 11.14 -3.75 23.58
CA LEU A 170 11.84 -3.16 24.73
C LEU A 170 12.37 -1.77 24.41
N ARG A 171 12.89 -1.53 23.20
CA ARG A 171 13.30 -0.18 22.76
C ARG A 171 12.11 0.78 22.72
N ALA A 172 11.00 0.38 22.15
CA ALA A 172 9.80 1.23 22.07
C ALA A 172 9.28 1.62 23.45
N ARG A 173 9.32 0.69 24.43
CA ARG A 173 8.95 0.99 25.83
C ARG A 173 9.88 1.97 26.55
N GLN A 174 11.13 2.06 26.15
CA GLN A 174 12.11 2.98 26.74
C GLN A 174 12.01 4.39 26.15
N SER A 175 11.36 4.54 25.00
CA SER A 175 11.22 5.81 24.28
C SER A 175 9.93 6.55 24.61
N ASN A 176 9.04 5.95 25.38
CA ASN A 176 7.83 6.54 25.96
C ASN A 176 8.04 6.81 27.46
#